data_fd7e24e02841bc12e9ade5daa6223614
#
_entry.id   fd7e24e02841bc12e9ade5daa6223614
#
_cell.length_a   1.000
_cell.length_b   1.000
_cell.length_c   1.000
_cell.angle_alpha   90.00
_cell.angle_beta   90.00
_cell.angle_gamma   90.00
#
_symmetry.space_group_name_H-M   'P 1'
#
loop_
_entity.id
_entity.type
_entity.pdbx_description
1 polymer ?
#
loop_
_entity_poly.entity_id
_entity_poly.type
_entity_poly.pdbx_seq_one_letter_code
_entity_poly.pdbx_strand_id
1 'polypeptide(L)'
;MPTLTTKIKGSNNYFSLISLNINGLNSPIKRHRLTDWLHKQDPTFCCLQETHLREKDRHYLRVKGWKTIFQANGLKKQAGVAILISDKIDFQPKVIKKDKEGHFILIKGKILQEELSILNI
;
A
#
# COMPACT_ATOMS: atom_id res chain seq x y z
N MET A 1 -5.17 10.65 12.35
CA MET A 1 -5.59 9.39 11.73
C MET A 1 -4.99 8.23 12.52
N PRO A 2 -5.80 7.25 12.91
CA PRO A 2 -5.24 6.09 13.60
C PRO A 2 -4.36 5.30 12.63
N THR A 3 -3.11 5.11 12.99
CA THR A 3 -2.14 4.37 12.18
C THR A 3 -1.48 3.30 13.03
N LEU A 4 -1.15 2.20 12.41
CA LEU A 4 -0.30 1.17 13.00
C LEU A 4 1.05 1.21 12.30
N THR A 5 2.12 1.41 13.07
CA THR A 5 3.49 1.39 12.56
C THR A 5 4.21 0.18 13.12
N THR A 6 4.80 -0.62 12.26
CA THR A 6 5.51 -1.83 12.64
C THR A 6 6.86 -1.87 11.94
N LYS A 7 7.89 -2.35 12.64
CA LYS A 7 9.17 -2.66 12.03
C LYS A 7 9.23 -4.15 11.75
N ILE A 8 9.58 -4.52 10.52
CA ILE A 8 9.75 -5.91 10.11
C ILE A 8 11.26 -6.17 10.01
N LYS A 9 11.72 -7.21 10.70
CA LYS A 9 13.13 -7.57 10.66
C LYS A 9 13.38 -8.63 9.59
N GLY A 10 14.20 -8.29 8.58
CA GLY A 10 14.89 -9.27 7.76
C GLY A 10 16.17 -9.73 8.46
N SER A 11 16.98 -10.59 7.81
CA SER A 11 18.18 -11.16 8.47
C SER A 11 19.15 -10.09 8.94
N ASN A 12 19.35 -9.00 8.17
CA ASN A 12 20.28 -7.93 8.50
C ASN A 12 19.67 -6.53 8.40
N ASN A 13 18.37 -6.43 8.10
CA ASN A 13 17.72 -5.15 7.85
C ASN A 13 16.37 -5.08 8.53
N TYR A 14 15.98 -3.87 8.90
CA TYR A 14 14.64 -3.58 9.36
C TYR A 14 13.90 -2.84 8.27
N PHE A 15 12.65 -3.22 8.07
CA PHE A 15 11.72 -2.54 7.18
C PHE A 15 10.58 -1.97 8.01
N SER A 16 10.15 -0.77 7.67
CA SER A 16 8.99 -0.18 8.34
C SER A 16 7.73 -0.45 7.53
N LEU A 17 6.66 -0.79 8.21
CA LEU A 17 5.35 -0.98 7.62
C LEU A 17 4.36 -0.10 8.38
N ILE A 18 3.62 0.71 7.64
CA ILE A 18 2.55 1.54 8.17
C ILE A 18 1.23 1.04 7.60
N SER A 19 0.23 0.88 8.45
CA SER A 19 -1.12 0.53 8.06
C SER A 19 -2.07 1.66 8.44
N LEU A 20 -2.89 2.08 7.48
CA LEU A 20 -3.75 3.25 7.63
C LEU A 20 -5.09 3.03 6.97
N ASN A 21 -6.17 3.17 7.73
CA ASN A 21 -7.50 3.31 7.14
C ASN A 21 -7.67 4.76 6.70
N ILE A 22 -7.67 5.00 5.38
CA ILE A 22 -7.65 6.37 4.83
C ILE A 22 -9.05 6.96 4.67
N ASN A 23 -10.08 6.13 4.71
CA ASN A 23 -11.48 6.56 4.59
C ASN A 23 -11.72 7.44 3.35
N GLY A 24 -11.27 6.96 2.21
CA GLY A 24 -11.51 7.57 0.92
C GLY A 24 -10.35 8.41 0.40
N LEU A 25 -10.03 8.24 -0.89
CA LEU A 25 -8.99 8.97 -1.60
C LEU A 25 -9.50 9.62 -2.89
N ASN A 26 -10.81 9.80 -3.02
CA ASN A 26 -11.37 10.42 -4.22
C ASN A 26 -11.11 11.92 -4.29
N SER A 27 -10.88 12.57 -3.15
CA SER A 27 -10.55 13.99 -3.09
C SER A 27 -9.09 14.26 -3.42
N PRO A 28 -8.77 15.18 -4.33
CA PRO A 28 -7.39 15.57 -4.61
C PRO A 28 -6.65 16.08 -3.38
N ILE A 29 -7.33 16.83 -2.51
CA ILE A 29 -6.73 17.35 -1.27
C ILE A 29 -6.28 16.19 -0.38
N LYS A 30 -7.10 15.16 -0.25
CA LYS A 30 -6.78 14.01 0.59
C LYS A 30 -5.59 13.22 0.03
N ARG A 31 -5.55 13.06 -1.29
CA ARG A 31 -4.40 12.41 -1.93
C ARG A 31 -3.11 13.19 -1.71
N HIS A 32 -3.19 14.51 -1.78
CA HIS A 32 -2.05 15.38 -1.53
C HIS A 32 -1.56 15.27 -0.08
N ARG A 33 -2.49 15.25 0.87
CA ARG A 33 -2.15 15.06 2.30
C ARG A 33 -1.50 13.71 2.55
N LEU A 34 -1.98 12.66 1.89
CA LEU A 34 -1.37 11.33 1.99
C LEU A 34 0.08 11.37 1.50
N THR A 35 0.34 12.00 0.36
CA THR A 35 1.67 12.14 -0.20
C THR A 35 2.62 12.86 0.76
N ASP A 36 2.19 13.99 1.31
CA ASP A 36 3.00 14.74 2.25
C ASP A 36 3.31 13.93 3.52
N TRP A 37 2.30 13.22 4.02
CA TRP A 37 2.46 12.39 5.20
C TRP A 37 3.42 11.23 4.96
N LEU A 38 3.32 10.57 3.80
CA LEU A 38 4.24 9.49 3.44
C LEU A 38 5.68 9.98 3.34
N HIS A 39 5.90 11.17 2.78
CA HIS A 39 7.25 11.74 2.71
C HIS A 39 7.83 12.01 4.09
N LYS A 40 7.00 12.37 5.05
CA LYS A 40 7.44 12.60 6.44
C LYS A 40 7.75 11.29 7.15
N GLN A 41 6.89 10.28 6.99
CA GLN A 41 7.05 8.99 7.67
C GLN A 41 8.08 8.10 7.00
N ASP A 42 8.24 8.23 5.69
CA ASP A 42 9.17 7.46 4.85
C ASP A 42 9.11 5.95 5.10
N PRO A 43 7.91 5.32 5.06
CA PRO A 43 7.81 3.88 5.31
C PRO A 43 8.35 3.06 4.14
N THR A 44 8.83 1.86 4.46
CA THR A 44 9.18 0.88 3.42
C THR A 44 7.93 0.38 2.72
N PHE A 45 6.90 0.03 3.51
CA PHE A 45 5.60 -0.43 3.03
C PHE A 45 4.50 0.40 3.64
N CYS A 46 3.51 0.76 2.82
CA CYS A 46 2.30 1.41 3.30
C CYS A 46 1.09 0.61 2.87
N CYS A 47 0.34 0.11 3.85
CA CYS A 47 -0.92 -0.60 3.61
C CYS A 47 -2.08 0.36 3.85
N LEU A 48 -2.88 0.61 2.82
CA LEU A 48 -4.05 1.46 2.91
C LEU A 48 -5.31 0.61 2.87
N GLN A 49 -6.29 0.96 3.71
CA GLN A 49 -7.62 0.38 3.70
C GLN A 49 -8.64 1.47 3.44
N GLU A 50 -9.77 1.07 2.91
CA GLU A 50 -10.89 1.98 2.60
C GLU A 50 -10.47 3.13 1.69
N THR A 51 -9.80 2.81 0.58
CA THR A 51 -9.40 3.83 -0.40
C THR A 51 -10.61 4.40 -1.12
N HIS A 52 -11.69 3.64 -1.24
CA HIS A 52 -12.93 4.01 -1.94
C HIS A 52 -12.70 4.34 -3.42
N LEU A 53 -11.58 3.92 -3.99
CA LEU A 53 -11.32 4.05 -5.41
C LEU A 53 -11.98 2.90 -6.16
N ARG A 54 -12.64 3.23 -7.29
CA ARG A 54 -13.12 2.21 -8.20
C ARG A 54 -11.94 1.71 -9.05
N GLU A 55 -12.06 0.52 -9.63
CA GLU A 55 -11.00 -0.01 -10.48
C GLU A 55 -10.65 0.97 -11.62
N LYS A 56 -11.62 1.65 -12.18
CA LYS A 56 -11.38 2.65 -13.24
C LYS A 56 -10.67 3.91 -12.74
N ASP A 57 -10.63 4.12 -11.43
CA ASP A 57 -9.98 5.28 -10.81
C ASP A 57 -8.61 4.95 -10.21
N ARG A 58 -8.10 3.74 -10.45
CA ARG A 58 -6.86 3.26 -9.86
C ARG A 58 -5.68 4.19 -10.15
N HIS A 59 -5.69 4.88 -11.28
CA HIS A 59 -4.64 5.82 -11.67
C HIS A 59 -4.55 7.05 -10.76
N TYR A 60 -5.56 7.32 -9.92
CA TYR A 60 -5.50 8.42 -8.96
C TYR A 60 -4.48 8.16 -7.84
N LEU A 61 -4.19 6.90 -7.56
CA LEU A 61 -3.22 6.58 -6.51
C LEU A 61 -1.82 6.57 -7.10
N ARG A 62 -1.14 7.69 -6.96
CA ARG A 62 0.25 7.89 -7.37
C ARG A 62 0.98 8.65 -6.29
N VAL A 63 2.12 8.15 -5.87
CA VAL A 63 2.93 8.80 -4.84
C VAL A 63 4.38 8.74 -5.27
N LYS A 64 4.99 9.90 -5.48
CA LYS A 64 6.41 9.99 -5.81
C LYS A 64 7.22 9.39 -4.66
N GLY A 65 8.11 8.46 -4.98
CA GLY A 65 8.89 7.73 -3.96
C GLY A 65 8.32 6.34 -3.64
N TRP A 66 7.08 6.06 -4.04
CA TRP A 66 6.42 4.76 -3.87
C TRP A 66 5.75 4.36 -5.19
N LYS A 67 6.57 4.12 -6.22
CA LYS A 67 6.05 3.82 -7.58
C LYS A 67 5.42 2.45 -7.68
N THR A 68 5.89 1.50 -6.87
CA THR A 68 5.32 0.15 -6.86
C THR A 68 4.08 0.15 -6.00
N ILE A 69 2.92 0.01 -6.64
CA ILE A 69 1.62 0.04 -5.97
C ILE A 69 0.80 -1.15 -6.43
N PHE A 70 0.31 -1.93 -5.47
CA PHE A 70 -0.63 -3.02 -5.72
C PHE A 70 -1.98 -2.62 -5.14
N GLN A 71 -3.04 -2.69 -5.94
CA GLN A 71 -4.39 -2.27 -5.54
C GLN A 71 -5.40 -3.38 -5.81
N ALA A 72 -6.35 -3.53 -4.91
CA ALA A 72 -7.57 -4.30 -5.12
C ALA A 72 -8.74 -3.34 -4.93
N ASN A 73 -9.43 -3.04 -6.02
CA ASN A 73 -10.54 -2.08 -6.04
C ASN A 73 -11.80 -2.76 -6.57
N GLY A 74 -12.95 -2.36 -6.03
CA GLY A 74 -14.23 -2.80 -6.55
C GLY A 74 -14.74 -1.89 -7.67
N LEU A 75 -15.98 -2.14 -8.10
CA LEU A 75 -16.63 -1.33 -9.10
C LEU A 75 -17.31 -0.09 -8.52
N LYS A 76 -17.51 -0.07 -7.21
CA LYS A 76 -18.16 1.03 -6.50
C LYS A 76 -17.15 1.79 -5.66
N LYS A 77 -17.50 3.03 -5.30
CA LYS A 77 -16.67 3.88 -4.41
C LYS A 77 -16.80 3.44 -2.96
N GLN A 78 -16.43 2.20 -2.68
CA GLN A 78 -16.45 1.61 -1.35
C GLN A 78 -15.33 0.59 -1.25
N ALA A 79 -14.92 0.25 -0.02
CA ALA A 79 -13.80 -0.66 0.23
C ALA A 79 -12.53 -0.17 -0.49
N GLY A 80 -11.74 -1.07 -1.03
CA GLY A 80 -10.49 -0.75 -1.70
C GLY A 80 -9.31 -0.84 -0.75
N VAL A 81 -8.29 -1.61 -1.13
CA VAL A 81 -7.05 -1.76 -0.39
C VAL A 81 -5.87 -1.55 -1.32
N ALA A 82 -4.76 -1.06 -0.78
CA ALA A 82 -3.55 -0.85 -1.55
C ALA A 82 -2.31 -1.13 -0.72
N ILE A 83 -1.26 -1.57 -1.37
CA ILE A 83 0.06 -1.70 -0.78
C ILE A 83 1.02 -0.87 -1.62
N LEU A 84 1.66 0.12 -0.99
CA LEU A 84 2.64 0.98 -1.60
C LEU A 84 4.02 0.57 -1.10
N ILE A 85 4.97 0.43 -2.01
CA ILE A 85 6.32 -0.02 -1.70
C ILE A 85 7.31 1.06 -2.09
N SER A 86 8.19 1.42 -1.15
CA SER A 86 9.21 2.45 -1.35
C SER A 86 10.14 2.12 -2.51
N ASP A 87 10.49 3.14 -3.28
CA ASP A 87 11.48 3.02 -4.36
C ASP A 87 12.89 2.72 -3.84
N LYS A 88 13.12 2.87 -2.54
CA LYS A 88 14.41 2.60 -1.91
C LYS A 88 14.75 1.13 -1.79
N ILE A 89 13.77 0.25 -2.01
CA ILE A 89 13.97 -1.19 -1.98
C ILE A 89 13.59 -1.81 -3.32
N ASP A 90 14.23 -2.91 -3.64
CA ASP A 90 13.90 -3.70 -4.81
C ASP A 90 13.05 -4.89 -4.37
N PHE A 91 11.73 -4.76 -4.54
CA PHE A 91 10.79 -5.82 -4.25
C PHE A 91 10.45 -6.57 -5.52
N GLN A 92 10.65 -7.88 -5.50
CA GLN A 92 10.35 -8.75 -6.64
C GLN A 92 9.09 -9.56 -6.33
N PRO A 93 7.94 -9.17 -6.87
CA PRO A 93 6.69 -9.89 -6.61
C PRO A 93 6.70 -11.27 -7.28
N LYS A 94 6.18 -12.27 -6.58
CA LYS A 94 6.01 -13.63 -7.10
C LYS A 94 4.55 -14.01 -7.21
N VAL A 95 3.75 -13.65 -6.22
CA VAL A 95 2.32 -13.97 -6.16
C VAL A 95 1.57 -12.72 -5.76
N ILE A 96 0.51 -12.43 -6.50
CA ILE A 96 -0.41 -11.34 -6.18
C ILE A 96 -1.83 -11.91 -6.26
N LYS A 97 -2.56 -11.83 -5.15
CA LYS A 97 -3.97 -12.23 -5.10
C LYS A 97 -4.80 -11.05 -4.69
N LYS A 98 -5.81 -10.71 -5.48
CA LYS A 98 -6.67 -9.57 -5.26
C LYS A 98 -8.12 -9.99 -5.15
N ASP A 99 -8.81 -9.43 -4.16
CA ASP A 99 -10.26 -9.56 -4.09
C ASP A 99 -10.92 -8.62 -5.10
N LYS A 100 -11.89 -9.14 -5.87
CA LYS A 100 -12.58 -8.37 -6.90
C LYS A 100 -13.43 -7.22 -6.34
N GLU A 101 -13.81 -7.30 -5.08
CA GLU A 101 -14.60 -6.27 -4.43
C GLU A 101 -13.76 -5.31 -3.59
N GLY A 102 -12.45 -5.51 -3.56
CA GLY A 102 -11.53 -4.62 -2.89
C GLY A 102 -11.43 -4.82 -1.39
N HIS A 103 -11.72 -6.02 -0.87
CA HIS A 103 -11.67 -6.27 0.57
C HIS A 103 -10.31 -6.75 1.05
N PHE A 104 -9.50 -7.33 0.16
CA PHE A 104 -8.16 -7.76 0.54
C PHE A 104 -7.21 -7.80 -0.65
N ILE A 105 -5.93 -7.75 -0.34
CA ILE A 105 -4.86 -8.03 -1.28
C ILE A 105 -3.74 -8.77 -0.55
N LEU A 106 -3.24 -9.82 -1.18
CA LEU A 106 -2.10 -10.58 -0.70
C LEU A 106 -0.98 -10.47 -1.73
N ILE A 107 0.20 -10.06 -1.27
CA ILE A 107 1.40 -10.10 -2.09
C ILE A 107 2.45 -10.97 -1.43
N LYS A 108 3.17 -11.72 -2.25
CA LYS A 108 4.35 -12.49 -1.85
C LYS A 108 5.49 -12.13 -2.80
N GLY A 109 6.67 -11.95 -2.27
CA GLY A 109 7.82 -11.64 -3.09
C GLY A 109 9.12 -11.74 -2.32
N LYS A 110 10.19 -11.22 -2.93
CA LYS A 110 11.52 -11.25 -2.34
C LYS A 110 12.09 -9.84 -2.21
N ILE A 111 12.80 -9.63 -1.12
CA ILE A 111 13.65 -8.46 -0.89
C ILE A 111 14.99 -8.99 -0.40
N LEU A 112 16.10 -8.64 -1.08
CA LEU A 112 17.44 -9.06 -0.68
C LEU A 112 17.52 -10.56 -0.39
N GLN A 113 16.92 -11.38 -1.27
CA GLN A 113 16.87 -12.84 -1.17
C GLN A 113 16.01 -13.39 -0.03
N GLU A 114 15.33 -12.56 0.70
CA GLU A 114 14.38 -12.99 1.73
C GLU A 114 12.95 -12.95 1.18
N GLU A 115 12.18 -13.95 1.56
CA GLU A 115 10.77 -14.01 1.20
C GLU A 115 9.92 -13.21 2.18
N LEU A 116 8.97 -12.47 1.64
CA LEU A 116 8.05 -11.65 2.43
C LEU A 116 6.64 -11.82 1.88
N SER A 117 5.69 -11.93 2.80
CA SER A 117 4.26 -11.93 2.45
C SER A 117 3.56 -10.82 3.21
N ILE A 118 2.71 -10.07 2.52
CA ILE A 118 1.88 -9.04 3.12
C ILE A 118 0.43 -9.30 2.74
N LEU A 119 -0.42 -9.42 3.75
CA LEU A 119 -1.87 -9.48 3.58
C LEU A 119 -2.45 -8.19 4.12
N ASN A 120 -3.14 -7.44 3.25
CA ASN A 120 -3.81 -6.20 3.60
C ASN A 120 -5.32 -6.40 3.47
N ILE A 121 -6.02 -6.21 4.56
CA ILE A 121 -7.48 -6.41 4.65
C ILE A 121 -8.17 -5.10 4.97
#